data_63938e3c3bb808860843719bbdb4537d
#
_entry.id   63938e3c3bb808860843719bbdb4537d
#
_cell.length_a   1.000
_cell.length_b   1.000
_cell.length_c   1.000
_cell.angle_alpha   90.00
_cell.angle_beta   90.00
_cell.angle_gamma   90.00
#
_symmetry.space_group_name_H-M   'P 1'
#
loop_
_entity.id
_entity.type
_entity.pdbx_description
1 polymer ?
#
loop_
_entity_poly.entity_id
_entity_poly.type
_entity_poly.pdbx_seq_one_letter_code
_entity_poly.pdbx_strand_id
1 'polypeptide(L)'
;MGAVPPGSGLTETPDISGAYPRLSAAQIELLRRAGTSRPAAAGEVLVPGGSVSHDFFVVLEGMVVVAEGLPGADAGQHVELTPDTRILEVHGPGRFLGELGLVEGQPAFVSTMAAEAGEVLQITGDDLRRSVLTDPAVGETILRAYLQRRILLISAGAGMRIVGSRFSRDTLRLLEFAAANRLPHRLVDLEEDEQAQVILERLGIGRSELPAVVLRTQQVLRNPSNAELAAAVGLRTVKELSAAWDFMVIGGGPAGLAASVYGSSDGLSVVLKEAFAVGGQASTSPRIENYLGFPAGISGGELAERAVLQARKFGVQFNVACRAVSIEWMEGEFHAEFDEGSAAVSRAVLLATGVRYRRLPVPRLEEFEGICVFYAATIHEATICATQPVAVVGGGNSAGQAALFLAGMGAQVRLIVRGADLNADMSRYLVEQIEQHPGIEVLLQANIVSLDGEGAGPLERIVVTTGPDGEERTLEARYVFIFIGATPHTEWLQGKIALDDHGFVLTGADLRELTPEWDHLGRRRLPLETSIPGMFAAGDVRHGSVKRVTAATGDGAMTVAMVHEHLRRLREGFRSGG
;
A
#
# COMPACT_ATOMS: atom_id res chain seq x y z
N MET A 1 42.73 -4.65 -0.74
CA MET A 1 42.93 -6.00 -1.32
C MET A 1 42.49 -5.93 -2.76
N GLY A 2 43.34 -6.39 -3.68
CA GLY A 2 43.37 -6.02 -5.06
C GLY A 2 42.16 -6.36 -5.93
N ALA A 3 42.13 -5.76 -7.11
CA ALA A 3 41.17 -6.01 -8.19
C ALA A 3 40.93 -7.50 -8.36
N VAL A 4 39.68 -7.90 -8.46
CA VAL A 4 39.29 -9.29 -8.76
C VAL A 4 39.74 -9.58 -10.19
N PRO A 5 40.63 -10.54 -10.42
CA PRO A 5 41.12 -10.85 -11.77
C PRO A 5 40.01 -11.50 -12.59
N PRO A 6 40.05 -11.35 -13.95
CA PRO A 6 39.13 -12.04 -14.84
C PRO A 6 39.32 -13.56 -14.68
N GLY A 7 38.24 -14.25 -14.29
CA GLY A 7 38.25 -15.70 -14.02
C GLY A 7 38.11 -16.08 -12.54
N SER A 8 37.84 -15.13 -11.63
CA SER A 8 37.60 -15.42 -10.22
C SER A 8 36.18 -15.95 -10.03
N GLY A 9 36.09 -17.16 -9.54
CA GLY A 9 34.89 -17.95 -9.28
C GLY A 9 33.79 -17.23 -8.48
N LEU A 10 33.07 -16.32 -9.15
CA LEU A 10 31.83 -15.78 -8.62
C LEU A 10 30.85 -16.93 -8.47
N THR A 11 30.38 -17.16 -7.25
CA THR A 11 29.36 -18.17 -7.01
C THR A 11 27.98 -17.52 -7.19
N GLU A 12 27.15 -18.17 -7.97
CA GLU A 12 25.80 -17.74 -8.23
C GLU A 12 24.98 -17.70 -6.92
N THR A 13 24.19 -16.64 -6.72
CA THR A 13 23.32 -16.51 -5.55
C THR A 13 22.31 -17.66 -5.54
N PRO A 14 22.19 -18.45 -4.46
CA PRO A 14 21.18 -19.50 -4.36
C PRO A 14 19.75 -18.95 -4.52
N ASP A 15 18.85 -19.74 -5.11
CA ASP A 15 17.44 -19.36 -5.16
C ASP A 15 16.83 -19.46 -3.76
N ILE A 16 16.34 -18.33 -3.26
CA ILE A 16 15.68 -18.21 -1.94
C ILE A 16 14.19 -17.96 -2.19
N SER A 17 13.37 -18.94 -1.88
CA SER A 17 11.90 -18.84 -1.97
C SER A 17 11.35 -18.40 -3.34
N GLY A 18 12.09 -18.66 -4.42
CA GLY A 18 11.72 -18.25 -5.78
C GLY A 18 12.08 -16.80 -6.11
N ALA A 19 13.03 -16.20 -5.39
CA ALA A 19 13.57 -14.88 -5.72
C ALA A 19 14.47 -14.92 -6.97
N TYR A 20 15.17 -16.02 -7.18
CA TYR A 20 16.15 -16.16 -8.26
C TYR A 20 15.87 -17.35 -9.17
N PRO A 21 14.65 -17.46 -9.72
CA PRO A 21 14.27 -18.60 -10.54
C PRO A 21 15.03 -18.57 -11.89
N ARG A 22 15.17 -19.76 -12.50
CA ARG A 22 15.61 -19.88 -13.88
C ARG A 22 14.40 -20.00 -14.80
N LEU A 23 14.42 -19.27 -15.89
CA LEU A 23 13.45 -19.44 -16.96
C LEU A 23 13.73 -20.75 -17.69
N SER A 24 12.69 -21.48 -18.04
CA SER A 24 12.79 -22.65 -18.89
C SER A 24 13.14 -22.25 -20.34
N ALA A 25 13.66 -23.20 -21.13
CA ALA A 25 13.96 -22.95 -22.53
C ALA A 25 12.73 -22.43 -23.31
N ALA A 26 11.54 -22.95 -23.01
CA ALA A 26 10.29 -22.48 -23.63
C ALA A 26 9.95 -21.04 -23.27
N GLN A 27 10.16 -20.62 -22.02
CA GLN A 27 9.95 -19.26 -21.58
C GLN A 27 10.96 -18.29 -22.22
N ILE A 28 12.24 -18.70 -22.32
CA ILE A 28 13.28 -17.90 -23.00
C ILE A 28 12.93 -17.74 -24.48
N GLU A 29 12.48 -18.81 -25.17
CA GLU A 29 12.10 -18.74 -26.58
C GLU A 29 10.89 -17.81 -26.80
N LEU A 30 9.94 -17.78 -25.87
CA LEU A 30 8.82 -16.83 -25.90
C LEU A 30 9.34 -15.38 -25.78
N LEU A 31 10.25 -15.14 -24.85
CA LEU A 31 10.85 -13.81 -24.64
C LEU A 31 11.73 -13.37 -25.81
N ARG A 32 12.38 -14.29 -26.53
CA ARG A 32 13.16 -13.99 -27.76
C ARG A 32 12.33 -13.32 -28.86
N ARG A 33 11.02 -13.58 -28.90
CA ARG A 33 10.12 -12.93 -29.87
C ARG A 33 9.91 -11.44 -29.58
N ALA A 34 10.14 -11.02 -28.34
CA ALA A 34 9.94 -9.66 -27.87
C ALA A 34 11.26 -8.91 -27.63
N GLY A 35 12.40 -9.57 -27.77
CA GLY A 35 13.71 -9.00 -27.46
C GLY A 35 14.77 -9.32 -28.51
N THR A 36 15.96 -8.78 -28.28
CA THR A 36 17.15 -8.98 -29.14
C THR A 36 18.26 -9.58 -28.31
N SER A 37 18.82 -10.71 -28.78
CA SER A 37 20.05 -11.28 -28.22
C SER A 37 21.24 -10.46 -28.66
N ARG A 38 22.13 -10.12 -27.72
CA ARG A 38 23.35 -9.40 -28.00
C ARG A 38 24.49 -9.83 -27.07
N PRO A 39 25.75 -9.69 -27.50
CA PRO A 39 26.89 -9.85 -26.62
C PRO A 39 26.90 -8.81 -25.51
N ALA A 40 27.38 -9.19 -24.33
CA ALA A 40 27.69 -8.31 -23.22
C ALA A 40 29.15 -8.48 -22.85
N ALA A 41 29.90 -7.39 -22.82
CA ALA A 41 31.32 -7.43 -22.49
C ALA A 41 31.51 -7.41 -20.95
N ALA A 42 32.59 -8.02 -20.47
CA ALA A 42 32.93 -7.96 -19.04
C ALA A 42 33.10 -6.49 -18.59
N GLY A 43 32.48 -6.10 -17.50
CA GLY A 43 32.47 -4.72 -17.00
C GLY A 43 31.35 -3.83 -17.57
N GLU A 44 30.59 -4.29 -18.55
CA GLU A 44 29.49 -3.52 -19.14
C GLU A 44 28.33 -3.32 -18.19
N VAL A 45 27.93 -2.07 -17.95
CA VAL A 45 26.74 -1.73 -17.14
C VAL A 45 25.50 -1.97 -17.99
N LEU A 46 24.65 -2.90 -17.57
CA LEU A 46 23.37 -3.23 -18.22
C LEU A 46 22.24 -2.33 -17.74
N VAL A 47 22.14 -2.13 -16.42
CA VAL A 47 21.17 -1.23 -15.79
C VAL A 47 21.90 -0.31 -14.83
N PRO A 48 21.97 0.99 -15.13
CA PRO A 48 22.51 1.97 -14.19
C PRO A 48 21.57 2.18 -13.00
N GLY A 49 22.12 2.21 -11.79
CA GLY A 49 21.33 2.59 -10.60
C GLY A 49 20.80 4.02 -10.72
N GLY A 50 19.52 4.21 -10.43
CA GLY A 50 18.83 5.51 -10.56
C GLY A 50 18.22 5.77 -11.94
N SER A 51 18.44 4.90 -12.95
CA SER A 51 17.80 5.08 -14.25
C SER A 51 16.28 4.85 -14.17
N VAL A 52 15.51 5.78 -14.71
CA VAL A 52 14.03 5.72 -14.76
C VAL A 52 13.56 4.85 -15.94
N SER A 53 14.34 4.82 -17.00
CA SER A 53 14.06 3.97 -18.17
C SER A 53 15.21 3.01 -18.36
N HIS A 54 14.93 1.74 -18.28
CA HIS A 54 15.92 0.66 -18.51
C HIS A 54 15.22 -0.54 -19.13
N ASP A 55 16.03 -1.48 -19.63
CA ASP A 55 15.56 -2.69 -20.26
C ASP A 55 15.60 -3.87 -19.27
N PHE A 56 14.83 -4.89 -19.60
CA PHE A 56 14.85 -6.18 -18.94
C PHE A 56 15.86 -7.08 -19.64
N PHE A 57 16.62 -7.84 -18.87
CA PHE A 57 17.66 -8.72 -19.39
C PHE A 57 17.47 -10.16 -18.91
N VAL A 58 17.67 -11.13 -19.84
CA VAL A 58 17.84 -12.54 -19.49
C VAL A 58 19.27 -12.91 -19.79
N VAL A 59 19.99 -13.48 -18.84
CA VAL A 59 21.34 -13.98 -19.02
C VAL A 59 21.28 -15.26 -19.84
N LEU A 60 21.89 -15.27 -21.01
CA LEU A 60 22.00 -16.46 -21.87
C LEU A 60 23.34 -17.18 -21.67
N GLU A 61 24.43 -16.42 -21.56
CA GLU A 61 25.78 -16.88 -21.27
C GLU A 61 26.51 -15.88 -20.37
N GLY A 62 27.49 -16.34 -19.59
CA GLY A 62 28.29 -15.53 -18.68
C GLY A 62 27.60 -15.29 -17.32
N MET A 63 28.13 -14.33 -16.56
CA MET A 63 27.66 -13.96 -15.21
C MET A 63 27.39 -12.46 -15.13
N VAL A 64 26.31 -12.10 -14.46
CA VAL A 64 25.90 -10.71 -14.20
C VAL A 64 25.78 -10.50 -12.68
N VAL A 65 26.28 -9.37 -12.20
CA VAL A 65 26.20 -8.97 -10.79
C VAL A 65 25.20 -7.82 -10.62
N VAL A 66 24.48 -7.88 -9.52
CA VAL A 66 23.69 -6.77 -8.99
C VAL A 66 24.47 -6.15 -7.84
N ALA A 67 24.73 -4.86 -7.90
CA ALA A 67 25.66 -4.24 -6.98
C ALA A 67 25.25 -2.82 -6.56
N GLU A 68 25.73 -2.42 -5.39
CA GLU A 68 25.74 -1.05 -4.87
C GLU A 68 27.15 -0.46 -4.97
N GLY A 69 27.21 0.87 -5.14
CA GLY A 69 28.50 1.58 -5.15
C GLY A 69 29.27 1.48 -6.46
N LEU A 70 28.61 1.04 -7.56
CA LEU A 70 29.22 1.21 -8.88
C LEU A 70 29.36 2.71 -9.17
N PRO A 71 30.51 3.17 -9.73
CA PRO A 71 30.65 4.54 -10.18
C PRO A 71 29.52 4.91 -11.14
N GLY A 72 29.05 6.17 -11.10
CA GLY A 72 27.98 6.64 -11.99
C GLY A 72 28.39 6.44 -13.46
N ALA A 73 27.82 5.43 -14.06
CA ALA A 73 28.04 5.08 -15.45
C ALA A 73 26.70 4.87 -16.14
N ASP A 74 26.60 5.31 -17.38
CA ASP A 74 25.45 5.07 -18.23
C ASP A 74 25.42 3.62 -18.73
N ALA A 75 24.27 3.19 -19.21
CA ALA A 75 24.12 1.87 -19.83
C ALA A 75 25.11 1.71 -21.01
N GLY A 76 25.75 0.54 -21.10
CA GLY A 76 26.75 0.24 -22.12
C GLY A 76 28.17 0.74 -21.79
N GLN A 77 28.37 1.54 -20.76
CA GLN A 77 29.71 1.92 -20.31
C GLN A 77 30.35 0.78 -19.53
N HIS A 78 31.70 0.74 -19.57
CA HIS A 78 32.52 -0.27 -18.87
C HIS A 78 33.00 0.30 -17.54
N VAL A 79 32.79 -0.46 -16.48
CA VAL A 79 33.20 -0.13 -15.12
C VAL A 79 33.92 -1.31 -14.48
N GLU A 80 34.95 -1.04 -13.71
CA GLU A 80 35.61 -2.05 -12.88
C GLU A 80 34.95 -2.08 -11.46
N LEU A 81 34.87 -3.27 -10.90
CA LEU A 81 34.47 -3.44 -9.50
C LEU A 81 35.57 -2.86 -8.61
N THR A 82 35.16 -1.95 -7.72
CA THR A 82 36.06 -1.33 -6.73
C THR A 82 35.90 -2.00 -5.36
N PRO A 83 36.86 -1.84 -4.44
CA PRO A 83 36.71 -2.35 -3.07
C PRO A 83 35.45 -1.82 -2.34
N ASP A 84 34.92 -0.67 -2.75
CA ASP A 84 33.72 -0.05 -2.19
C ASP A 84 32.44 -0.60 -2.83
N THR A 85 32.55 -1.42 -3.88
CA THR A 85 31.41 -2.04 -4.55
C THR A 85 30.89 -3.21 -3.71
N ARG A 86 29.64 -3.09 -3.27
CA ARG A 86 28.95 -4.17 -2.56
C ARG A 86 28.14 -4.99 -3.55
N ILE A 87 28.60 -6.21 -3.85
CA ILE A 87 27.84 -7.18 -4.63
C ILE A 87 26.70 -7.71 -3.75
N LEU A 88 25.47 -7.59 -4.24
CA LEU A 88 24.25 -8.08 -3.59
C LEU A 88 23.86 -9.45 -4.11
N GLU A 89 23.93 -9.64 -5.44
CA GLU A 89 23.47 -10.83 -6.13
C GLU A 89 24.35 -11.15 -7.32
N VAL A 90 24.42 -12.43 -7.67
CA VAL A 90 25.13 -12.96 -8.85
C VAL A 90 24.19 -13.86 -9.64
N HIS A 91 24.03 -13.58 -10.92
CA HIS A 91 23.10 -14.26 -11.80
C HIS A 91 23.83 -14.90 -12.98
N GLY A 92 23.59 -16.20 -13.20
CA GLY A 92 24.08 -16.96 -14.34
C GLY A 92 22.97 -17.25 -15.37
N PRO A 93 23.28 -18.10 -16.36
CA PRO A 93 22.40 -18.40 -17.48
C PRO A 93 21.00 -18.86 -17.10
N GLY A 94 19.98 -18.34 -17.77
CA GLY A 94 18.56 -18.58 -17.53
C GLY A 94 17.92 -17.69 -16.48
N ARG A 95 18.70 -16.87 -15.76
CA ARG A 95 18.17 -15.86 -14.82
C ARG A 95 17.94 -14.52 -15.51
N PHE A 96 17.15 -13.66 -14.88
CA PHE A 96 16.74 -12.38 -15.45
C PHE A 96 16.93 -11.24 -14.45
N LEU A 97 16.96 -10.00 -14.96
CA LEU A 97 17.24 -8.77 -14.22
C LEU A 97 16.47 -7.59 -14.85
N GLY A 98 16.35 -6.49 -14.10
CA GLY A 98 15.73 -5.26 -14.60
C GLY A 98 14.24 -5.14 -14.28
N GLU A 99 13.59 -6.19 -13.74
CA GLU A 99 12.16 -6.16 -13.42
C GLU A 99 11.79 -5.17 -12.32
N LEU A 100 12.68 -4.93 -11.34
CA LEU A 100 12.40 -4.16 -10.13
C LEU A 100 11.96 -2.71 -10.37
N GLY A 101 12.45 -2.07 -11.41
CA GLY A 101 12.03 -0.72 -11.77
C GLY A 101 10.96 -0.69 -12.87
N LEU A 102 11.02 -1.65 -13.80
CA LEU A 102 10.14 -1.68 -14.97
C LEU A 102 8.68 -1.92 -14.65
N VAL A 103 8.41 -2.79 -13.68
CA VAL A 103 7.06 -3.18 -13.32
C VAL A 103 6.30 -2.03 -12.63
N GLU A 104 6.99 -1.21 -11.85
CA GLU A 104 6.39 -0.07 -11.14
C GLU A 104 6.68 1.29 -11.77
N GLY A 105 7.53 1.37 -12.77
CA GLY A 105 7.98 2.63 -13.34
C GLY A 105 8.81 3.47 -12.36
N GLN A 106 9.46 2.81 -11.40
CA GLN A 106 10.37 3.43 -10.44
C GLN A 106 11.80 3.42 -10.97
N PRO A 107 12.67 4.34 -10.51
CA PRO A 107 14.10 4.27 -10.80
C PRO A 107 14.72 2.97 -10.30
N ALA A 108 15.72 2.46 -10.99
CA ALA A 108 16.47 1.28 -10.56
C ALA A 108 17.16 1.54 -9.22
N PHE A 109 16.88 0.73 -8.20
CA PHE A 109 17.45 0.90 -6.85
C PHE A 109 18.90 0.44 -6.77
N VAL A 110 19.34 -0.40 -7.69
CA VAL A 110 20.67 -1.02 -7.75
C VAL A 110 21.17 -1.01 -9.18
N SER A 111 22.50 -1.12 -9.37
CA SER A 111 23.06 -1.26 -10.70
C SER A 111 23.27 -2.73 -11.06
N THR A 112 23.20 -3.06 -12.36
CA THR A 112 23.54 -4.38 -12.86
C THR A 112 24.67 -4.29 -13.89
N MET A 113 25.62 -5.21 -13.82
CA MET A 113 26.81 -5.22 -14.67
C MET A 113 27.17 -6.65 -15.07
N ALA A 114 27.58 -6.84 -16.32
CA ALA A 114 28.17 -8.11 -16.76
C ALA A 114 29.54 -8.29 -16.08
N ALA A 115 29.63 -9.26 -15.18
CA ALA A 115 30.92 -9.58 -14.52
C ALA A 115 31.83 -10.41 -15.40
N GLU A 116 31.27 -11.23 -16.28
CA GLU A 116 31.96 -12.01 -17.30
C GLU A 116 31.36 -11.69 -18.66
N ALA A 117 32.21 -11.76 -19.71
CA ALA A 117 31.72 -11.64 -21.07
C ALA A 117 30.75 -12.79 -21.40
N GLY A 118 29.68 -12.50 -22.09
CA GLY A 118 28.66 -13.48 -22.41
C GLY A 118 27.61 -12.95 -23.39
N GLU A 119 26.41 -13.51 -23.33
CA GLU A 119 25.28 -13.13 -24.17
C GLU A 119 24.07 -12.84 -23.29
N VAL A 120 23.34 -11.77 -23.60
CA VAL A 120 22.10 -11.39 -22.93
C VAL A 120 20.97 -11.22 -23.94
N LEU A 121 19.75 -11.58 -23.54
CA LEU A 121 18.54 -11.21 -24.26
C LEU A 121 18.03 -9.91 -23.64
N GLN A 122 18.03 -8.84 -24.42
CA GLN A 122 17.57 -7.51 -24.03
C GLN A 122 16.16 -7.27 -24.53
N ILE A 123 15.25 -6.83 -23.65
CA ILE A 123 13.84 -6.60 -23.93
C ILE A 123 13.49 -5.21 -23.39
N THR A 124 12.90 -4.35 -24.22
CA THR A 124 12.48 -3.02 -23.76
C THR A 124 11.37 -3.13 -22.71
N GLY A 125 11.26 -2.16 -21.83
CA GLY A 125 10.21 -2.14 -20.79
C GLY A 125 8.79 -2.21 -21.37
N ASP A 126 8.55 -1.60 -22.55
CA ASP A 126 7.27 -1.64 -23.24
C ASP A 126 6.98 -3.01 -23.85
N ASP A 127 7.98 -3.66 -24.44
CA ASP A 127 7.85 -5.00 -24.98
C ASP A 127 7.68 -6.04 -23.88
N LEU A 128 8.36 -5.88 -22.76
CA LEU A 128 8.16 -6.70 -21.58
C LEU A 128 6.71 -6.61 -21.09
N ARG A 129 6.19 -5.40 -20.92
CA ARG A 129 4.80 -5.21 -20.49
C ARG A 129 3.81 -5.83 -21.45
N ARG A 130 4.02 -5.71 -22.76
CA ARG A 130 3.17 -6.32 -23.77
C ARG A 130 3.23 -7.84 -23.83
N SER A 131 4.42 -8.41 -23.69
CA SER A 131 4.69 -9.84 -23.95
C SER A 131 4.57 -10.70 -22.70
N VAL A 132 5.15 -10.26 -21.58
CA VAL A 132 5.22 -11.02 -20.34
C VAL A 132 3.88 -11.05 -19.63
N LEU A 133 3.10 -9.97 -19.76
CA LEU A 133 1.77 -9.91 -19.14
C LEU A 133 0.69 -10.64 -19.96
N THR A 134 1.02 -11.13 -21.15
CA THR A 134 0.11 -11.95 -21.97
C THR A 134 0.31 -13.45 -21.79
N ASP A 135 1.49 -13.91 -21.36
CA ASP A 135 1.75 -15.31 -21.01
C ASP A 135 1.73 -15.51 -19.48
N PRO A 136 0.72 -16.22 -18.94
CA PRO A 136 0.56 -16.36 -17.50
C PRO A 136 1.74 -17.05 -16.80
N ALA A 137 2.40 -17.99 -17.46
CA ALA A 137 3.49 -18.78 -16.86
C ALA A 137 4.77 -17.94 -16.72
N VAL A 138 5.09 -17.11 -17.72
CA VAL A 138 6.23 -16.18 -17.68
C VAL A 138 5.91 -15.03 -16.71
N GLY A 139 4.71 -14.46 -16.82
CA GLY A 139 4.26 -13.34 -15.98
C GLY A 139 4.30 -13.68 -14.49
N GLU A 140 3.78 -14.85 -14.09
CA GLU A 140 3.79 -15.27 -12.67
C GLU A 140 5.22 -15.52 -12.17
N THR A 141 6.12 -16.09 -12.99
CA THR A 141 7.52 -16.32 -12.62
C THR A 141 8.24 -15.00 -12.35
N ILE A 142 8.08 -14.01 -13.24
CA ILE A 142 8.72 -12.70 -13.10
C ILE A 142 8.10 -11.93 -11.92
N LEU A 143 6.78 -11.93 -11.78
CA LEU A 143 6.09 -11.27 -10.69
C LEU A 143 6.51 -11.83 -9.32
N ARG A 144 6.58 -13.15 -9.19
CA ARG A 144 7.00 -13.79 -7.95
C ARG A 144 8.45 -13.43 -7.58
N ALA A 145 9.35 -13.48 -8.56
CA ALA A 145 10.73 -13.06 -8.34
C ALA A 145 10.83 -11.59 -7.92
N TYR A 146 10.10 -10.71 -8.59
CA TYR A 146 10.02 -9.30 -8.27
C TYR A 146 9.62 -9.07 -6.79
N LEU A 147 8.51 -9.68 -6.34
CA LEU A 147 8.01 -9.53 -4.97
C LEU A 147 9.05 -10.02 -3.94
N GLN A 148 9.68 -11.16 -4.17
CA GLN A 148 10.68 -11.72 -3.26
C GLN A 148 11.98 -10.90 -3.23
N ARG A 149 12.51 -10.51 -4.39
CA ARG A 149 13.72 -9.67 -4.48
C ARG A 149 13.54 -8.33 -3.79
N ARG A 150 12.37 -7.71 -3.93
CA ARG A 150 12.07 -6.44 -3.25
C ARG A 150 12.16 -6.58 -1.74
N ILE A 151 11.59 -7.65 -1.17
CA ILE A 151 11.71 -7.95 0.27
C ILE A 151 13.17 -8.14 0.67
N LEU A 152 13.95 -8.87 -0.13
CA LEU A 152 15.38 -9.10 0.15
C LEU A 152 16.20 -7.81 0.08
N LEU A 153 15.95 -6.93 -0.89
CA LEU A 153 16.61 -5.63 -0.98
C LEU A 153 16.29 -4.71 0.21
N ILE A 154 15.02 -4.68 0.65
CA ILE A 154 14.62 -3.95 1.85
C ILE A 154 15.35 -4.51 3.07
N SER A 155 15.35 -5.83 3.26
CA SER A 155 16.03 -6.50 4.37
C SER A 155 17.55 -6.30 4.36
N ALA A 156 18.15 -6.21 3.17
CA ALA A 156 19.58 -5.93 3.01
C ALA A 156 19.95 -4.46 3.26
N GLY A 157 18.96 -3.59 3.50
CA GLY A 157 19.16 -2.15 3.62
C GLY A 157 19.74 -1.52 2.34
N ALA A 158 19.45 -2.14 1.17
CA ALA A 158 19.82 -1.61 -0.13
C ALA A 158 18.86 -0.45 -0.49
N GLY A 159 19.31 0.45 -1.38
CA GLY A 159 18.46 1.54 -1.86
C GLY A 159 18.87 2.91 -1.36
N MET A 160 17.92 3.78 -1.04
CA MET A 160 18.19 5.14 -0.56
C MET A 160 18.68 5.16 0.89
N ARG A 161 19.43 6.21 1.25
CA ARG A 161 19.86 6.43 2.63
C ARG A 161 19.11 7.62 3.20
N ILE A 162 18.50 7.44 4.36
CA ILE A 162 17.90 8.53 5.15
C ILE A 162 18.89 8.86 6.27
N VAL A 163 19.53 10.02 6.18
CA VAL A 163 20.52 10.48 7.15
C VAL A 163 19.83 11.43 8.12
N GLY A 164 19.78 11.08 9.39
CA GLY A 164 19.11 11.90 10.40
C GLY A 164 19.13 11.24 11.78
N SER A 165 18.68 11.96 12.78
CA SER A 165 18.54 11.43 14.14
C SER A 165 17.26 10.59 14.26
N ARG A 166 17.35 9.41 14.88
CA ARG A 166 16.20 8.55 15.23
C ARG A 166 15.18 9.25 16.14
N PHE A 167 15.55 10.35 16.80
CA PHE A 167 14.67 11.14 17.66
C PHE A 167 14.03 12.34 16.93
N SER A 168 14.36 12.55 15.66
CA SER A 168 13.76 13.61 14.84
C SER A 168 12.42 13.18 14.27
N ARG A 169 11.37 14.01 14.47
CA ARG A 169 10.03 13.77 13.90
C ARG A 169 10.07 13.68 12.38
N ASP A 170 10.89 14.49 11.71
CA ASP A 170 11.00 14.47 10.26
C ASP A 170 11.73 13.21 9.76
N THR A 171 12.73 12.72 10.49
CA THR A 171 13.38 11.45 10.19
C THR A 171 12.39 10.30 10.30
N LEU A 172 11.62 10.23 11.39
CA LEU A 172 10.61 9.20 11.62
C LEU A 172 9.50 9.26 10.54
N ARG A 173 9.04 10.46 10.18
CA ARG A 173 8.07 10.66 9.09
C ARG A 173 8.54 10.07 7.76
N LEU A 174 9.81 10.31 7.40
CA LEU A 174 10.38 9.78 6.16
C LEU A 174 10.58 8.27 6.20
N LEU A 175 10.99 7.72 7.35
CA LEU A 175 11.11 6.27 7.55
C LEU A 175 9.75 5.57 7.44
N GLU A 176 8.74 6.11 8.10
CA GLU A 176 7.36 5.60 8.04
C GLU A 176 6.82 5.65 6.60
N PHE A 177 7.02 6.78 5.92
CA PHE A 177 6.61 6.92 4.52
C PHE A 177 7.34 5.92 3.61
N ALA A 178 8.64 5.76 3.77
CA ALA A 178 9.43 4.82 2.99
C ALA A 178 9.00 3.36 3.25
N ALA A 179 8.79 2.99 4.51
CA ALA A 179 8.34 1.65 4.90
C ALA A 179 6.93 1.35 4.36
N ALA A 180 5.97 2.27 4.52
CA ALA A 180 4.59 2.10 4.04
C ALA A 180 4.53 1.95 2.51
N ASN A 181 5.38 2.66 1.77
CA ASN A 181 5.50 2.57 0.32
C ASN A 181 6.51 1.50 -0.14
N ARG A 182 7.04 0.70 0.80
CA ARG A 182 8.00 -0.39 0.54
C ARG A 182 9.20 0.02 -0.28
N LEU A 183 9.65 1.24 -0.07
CA LEU A 183 10.87 1.74 -0.69
C LEU A 183 12.08 1.10 -0.01
N PRO A 184 13.02 0.51 -0.75
CA PRO A 184 14.27 0.05 -0.17
C PRO A 184 15.05 1.23 0.41
N HIS A 185 15.29 1.20 1.72
CA HIS A 185 15.95 2.30 2.43
C HIS A 185 16.76 1.81 3.63
N ARG A 186 17.70 2.64 4.07
CA ARG A 186 18.47 2.45 5.29
C ARG A 186 18.57 3.78 6.05
N LEU A 187 18.33 3.72 7.37
CA LEU A 187 18.66 4.83 8.26
C LEU A 187 20.18 4.87 8.47
N VAL A 188 20.76 6.06 8.34
CA VAL A 188 22.10 6.42 8.80
C VAL A 188 21.87 7.34 9.98
N ASP A 189 21.94 6.74 11.20
CA ASP A 189 21.60 7.44 12.42
C ASP A 189 22.76 8.28 12.93
N LEU A 190 22.51 9.56 13.13
CA LEU A 190 23.52 10.51 13.64
C LEU A 190 23.98 10.21 15.07
N GLU A 191 23.21 9.46 15.82
CA GLU A 191 23.53 9.15 17.22
C GLU A 191 24.43 7.92 17.37
N GLU A 192 24.41 6.99 16.39
CA GLU A 192 25.12 5.71 16.50
C GLU A 192 26.09 5.42 15.35
N ASP A 193 25.89 6.00 14.16
CA ASP A 193 26.69 5.69 12.98
C ASP A 193 27.85 6.68 12.84
N GLU A 194 29.08 6.22 13.14
CA GLU A 194 30.31 7.03 12.99
C GLU A 194 30.51 7.54 11.56
N GLN A 195 29.96 6.86 10.54
CA GLN A 195 30.03 7.28 9.15
C GLN A 195 29.05 8.41 8.81
N ALA A 196 28.04 8.67 9.65
CA ALA A 196 27.06 9.71 9.39
C ALA A 196 27.68 11.08 9.21
N GLN A 197 28.63 11.46 10.09
CA GLN A 197 29.33 12.74 10.01
C GLN A 197 30.16 12.84 8.71
N VAL A 198 30.87 11.79 8.34
CA VAL A 198 31.67 11.75 7.10
C VAL A 198 30.78 11.92 5.85
N ILE A 199 29.59 11.30 5.86
CA ILE A 199 28.61 11.43 4.76
C ILE A 199 28.13 12.88 4.67
N LEU A 200 27.79 13.52 5.78
CA LEU A 200 27.34 14.91 5.80
C LEU A 200 28.41 15.87 5.26
N GLU A 201 29.66 15.72 5.72
CA GLU A 201 30.79 16.55 5.28
C GLU A 201 31.07 16.37 3.77
N ARG A 202 31.07 15.12 3.30
CA ARG A 202 31.28 14.80 1.88
C ARG A 202 30.19 15.35 0.97
N LEU A 203 28.95 15.41 1.46
CA LEU A 203 27.80 15.92 0.71
C LEU A 203 27.53 17.41 0.95
N GLY A 204 28.27 18.07 1.84
CA GLY A 204 28.09 19.48 2.18
C GLY A 204 26.73 19.77 2.82
N ILE A 205 26.25 18.87 3.69
CA ILE A 205 24.93 18.98 4.33
C ILE A 205 25.10 19.53 5.74
N GLY A 206 24.45 20.68 6.02
CA GLY A 206 24.41 21.27 7.36
C GLY A 206 23.36 20.59 8.26
N ARG A 207 23.57 20.70 9.59
CA ARG A 207 22.61 20.12 10.57
C ARG A 207 21.18 20.67 10.45
N SER A 208 21.03 21.91 9.98
CA SER A 208 19.71 22.54 9.77
C SER A 208 18.96 22.01 8.53
N GLU A 209 19.64 21.25 7.67
CA GLU A 209 19.10 20.68 6.44
C GLU A 209 18.68 19.20 6.59
N LEU A 210 18.74 18.69 7.84
CA LEU A 210 18.39 17.32 8.18
C LEU A 210 16.88 17.16 8.47
N PRO A 211 16.34 15.94 8.23
CA PRO A 211 16.98 14.76 7.66
C PRO A 211 17.28 14.92 6.16
N ALA A 212 18.35 14.29 5.70
CA ALA A 212 18.69 14.27 4.28
C ALA A 212 18.43 12.88 3.67
N VAL A 213 17.87 12.85 2.46
CA VAL A 213 17.68 11.60 1.71
C VAL A 213 18.68 11.58 0.56
N VAL A 214 19.56 10.58 0.56
CA VAL A 214 20.55 10.37 -0.49
C VAL A 214 20.06 9.26 -1.42
N LEU A 215 19.70 9.65 -2.63
CA LEU A 215 19.26 8.73 -3.68
C LEU A 215 20.47 8.13 -4.44
N ARG A 216 20.24 7.04 -5.15
CA ARG A 216 21.28 6.36 -5.95
C ARG A 216 21.86 7.20 -7.09
N THR A 217 21.09 8.15 -7.60
CA THR A 217 21.52 9.14 -8.58
C THR A 217 22.53 10.15 -8.05
N GLN A 218 23.00 10.00 -6.79
CA GLN A 218 23.72 11.00 -6.01
C GLN A 218 22.91 12.28 -5.75
N GLN A 219 21.64 12.31 -6.11
CA GLN A 219 20.74 13.38 -5.74
C GLN A 219 20.52 13.36 -4.23
N VAL A 220 20.65 14.53 -3.63
CA VAL A 220 20.42 14.74 -2.20
C VAL A 220 19.18 15.61 -2.03
N LEU A 221 18.21 15.08 -1.31
CA LEU A 221 17.03 15.84 -0.88
C LEU A 221 17.26 16.27 0.57
N ARG A 222 17.13 17.56 0.84
CA ARG A 222 17.36 18.16 2.18
C ARG A 222 16.01 18.41 2.83
N ASN A 223 15.76 17.74 3.95
CA ASN A 223 14.48 17.71 4.68
C ASN A 223 13.25 17.68 3.75
N PRO A 224 13.16 16.68 2.85
CA PRO A 224 12.08 16.66 1.88
C PRO A 224 10.73 16.39 2.56
N SER A 225 9.67 16.95 2.01
CA SER A 225 8.30 16.50 2.25
C SER A 225 8.08 15.09 1.68
N ASN A 226 7.02 14.41 2.10
CA ASN A 226 6.65 13.13 1.51
C ASN A 226 6.35 13.24 0.00
N ALA A 227 5.80 14.37 -0.43
CA ALA A 227 5.50 14.64 -1.83
C ALA A 227 6.77 14.79 -2.69
N GLU A 228 7.79 15.51 -2.18
CA GLU A 228 9.08 15.65 -2.86
C GLU A 228 9.82 14.30 -2.93
N LEU A 229 9.80 13.52 -1.84
CA LEU A 229 10.37 12.18 -1.85
C LEU A 229 9.62 11.28 -2.85
N ALA A 230 8.28 11.27 -2.83
CA ALA A 230 7.45 10.49 -3.74
C ALA A 230 7.73 10.82 -5.22
N ALA A 231 7.91 12.11 -5.54
CA ALA A 231 8.28 12.55 -6.89
C ALA A 231 9.67 12.03 -7.28
N ALA A 232 10.66 12.15 -6.40
CA ALA A 232 12.04 11.74 -6.66
C ALA A 232 12.22 10.23 -6.83
N VAL A 233 11.37 9.42 -6.18
CA VAL A 233 11.41 7.94 -6.29
C VAL A 233 10.37 7.36 -7.25
N GLY A 234 9.70 8.19 -8.07
CA GLY A 234 8.78 7.73 -9.11
C GLY A 234 7.41 7.20 -8.61
N LEU A 235 7.02 7.53 -7.38
CA LEU A 235 5.67 7.24 -6.86
C LEU A 235 4.61 8.23 -7.37
N ARG A 236 5.03 9.28 -8.05
CA ARG A 236 4.16 10.25 -8.69
C ARG A 236 4.45 10.29 -10.19
N THR A 237 3.43 10.09 -10.97
CA THR A 237 3.53 10.26 -12.42
C THR A 237 3.10 11.67 -12.77
N VAL A 238 4.05 12.52 -13.13
CA VAL A 238 3.77 13.87 -13.63
C VAL A 238 3.43 13.76 -15.11
N LYS A 239 2.21 13.36 -15.43
CA LYS A 239 1.69 13.50 -16.78
C LYS A 239 0.61 14.56 -16.73
N GLU A 240 0.95 15.76 -17.14
CA GLU A 240 -0.05 16.79 -17.42
C GLU A 240 -0.87 16.30 -18.61
N LEU A 241 -2.12 15.96 -18.37
CA LEU A 241 -3.08 15.79 -19.45
C LEU A 241 -3.58 17.17 -19.86
N SER A 242 -3.57 17.42 -21.15
CA SER A 242 -4.22 18.60 -21.75
C SER A 242 -5.76 18.51 -21.70
N ALA A 243 -6.33 17.41 -21.22
CA ALA A 243 -7.75 17.15 -21.12
C ALA A 243 -8.12 16.53 -19.76
N ALA A 244 -9.38 16.66 -19.35
CA ALA A 244 -9.91 16.05 -18.14
C ALA A 244 -9.80 14.51 -18.19
N TRP A 245 -9.50 13.90 -17.05
CA TRP A 245 -9.56 12.44 -16.87
C TRP A 245 -11.00 11.94 -17.02
N ASP A 246 -11.19 10.76 -17.56
CA ASP A 246 -12.52 10.13 -17.53
C ASP A 246 -12.91 9.78 -16.09
N PHE A 247 -11.94 9.33 -15.29
CA PHE A 247 -12.19 8.85 -13.93
C PHE A 247 -11.04 9.16 -12.99
N MET A 248 -11.34 9.88 -11.91
CA MET A 248 -10.42 10.15 -10.81
C MET A 248 -10.82 9.33 -9.58
N VAL A 249 -9.87 8.58 -9.04
CA VAL A 249 -10.03 7.77 -7.82
C VAL A 249 -9.27 8.44 -6.69
N ILE A 250 -9.96 8.81 -5.61
CA ILE A 250 -9.37 9.43 -4.42
C ILE A 250 -9.33 8.38 -3.30
N GLY A 251 -8.14 7.87 -3.02
CA GLY A 251 -7.87 6.78 -2.08
C GLY A 251 -7.44 5.48 -2.76
N GLY A 252 -6.25 4.99 -2.42
CA GLY A 252 -5.60 3.81 -2.99
C GLY A 252 -5.80 2.53 -2.19
N GLY A 253 -6.86 2.44 -1.37
CA GLY A 253 -7.26 1.20 -0.69
C GLY A 253 -7.88 0.16 -1.64
N PRO A 254 -8.37 -0.99 -1.12
CA PRO A 254 -8.93 -2.06 -1.97
C PRO A 254 -10.05 -1.62 -2.91
N ALA A 255 -10.93 -0.71 -2.48
CA ALA A 255 -12.00 -0.19 -3.32
C ALA A 255 -11.46 0.65 -4.48
N GLY A 256 -10.53 1.58 -4.18
CA GLY A 256 -9.91 2.44 -5.20
C GLY A 256 -9.04 1.67 -6.17
N LEU A 257 -8.28 0.69 -5.70
CA LEU A 257 -7.47 -0.18 -6.57
C LEU A 257 -8.35 -1.01 -7.50
N ALA A 258 -9.43 -1.62 -6.99
CA ALA A 258 -10.36 -2.38 -7.82
C ALA A 258 -11.01 -1.49 -8.89
N ALA A 259 -11.52 -0.32 -8.50
CA ALA A 259 -12.10 0.64 -9.45
C ALA A 259 -11.08 1.09 -10.51
N SER A 260 -9.83 1.30 -10.12
CA SER A 260 -8.76 1.69 -11.04
C SER A 260 -8.42 0.59 -12.04
N VAL A 261 -8.31 -0.67 -11.57
CA VAL A 261 -8.07 -1.83 -12.45
C VAL A 261 -9.19 -1.99 -13.47
N TYR A 262 -10.44 -2.03 -13.00
CA TYR A 262 -11.59 -2.23 -13.88
C TYR A 262 -11.78 -1.04 -14.82
N GLY A 263 -11.75 0.20 -14.33
CA GLY A 263 -11.93 1.38 -15.16
C GLY A 263 -10.90 1.49 -16.28
N SER A 264 -9.63 1.24 -15.97
CA SER A 264 -8.56 1.31 -16.96
C SER A 264 -8.59 0.11 -17.93
N SER A 265 -8.96 -1.09 -17.45
CA SER A 265 -9.14 -2.26 -18.33
C SER A 265 -10.27 -2.07 -19.32
N ASP A 266 -11.29 -1.30 -18.97
CA ASP A 266 -12.43 -0.95 -19.82
C ASP A 266 -12.14 0.28 -20.73
N GLY A 267 -10.91 0.80 -20.70
CA GLY A 267 -10.44 1.84 -21.60
C GLY A 267 -10.65 3.28 -21.10
N LEU A 268 -11.02 3.49 -19.84
CA LEU A 268 -11.08 4.81 -19.25
C LEU A 268 -9.67 5.34 -18.96
N SER A 269 -9.45 6.64 -19.14
CA SER A 269 -8.27 7.32 -18.60
C SER A 269 -8.46 7.49 -17.09
N VAL A 270 -7.63 6.77 -16.29
CA VAL A 270 -7.77 6.72 -14.83
C VAL A 270 -6.56 7.32 -14.13
N VAL A 271 -6.82 8.23 -13.17
CA VAL A 271 -5.83 8.73 -12.22
C VAL A 271 -6.23 8.34 -10.80
N LEU A 272 -5.29 7.76 -10.05
CA LEU A 272 -5.45 7.45 -8.64
C LEU A 272 -4.62 8.42 -7.79
N LYS A 273 -5.27 9.05 -6.82
CA LYS A 273 -4.69 9.98 -5.86
C LYS A 273 -4.70 9.35 -4.47
N GLU A 274 -3.54 9.20 -3.84
CA GLU A 274 -3.38 8.56 -2.54
C GLU A 274 -2.62 9.49 -1.57
N ALA A 275 -3.17 9.66 -0.38
CA ALA A 275 -2.63 10.60 0.60
C ALA A 275 -1.30 10.15 1.23
N PHE A 276 -1.08 8.84 1.37
CA PHE A 276 0.10 8.32 2.09
C PHE A 276 0.75 7.11 1.41
N ALA A 277 0.04 5.99 1.31
CA ALA A 277 0.55 4.77 0.70
C ALA A 277 -0.56 3.91 0.12
N VAL A 278 -0.31 3.32 -1.05
CA VAL A 278 -1.28 2.47 -1.75
C VAL A 278 -1.48 1.15 -1.00
N GLY A 279 -2.73 0.66 -0.99
CA GLY A 279 -3.16 -0.53 -0.27
C GLY A 279 -4.05 -0.22 0.92
N GLY A 280 -4.02 1.03 1.41
CA GLY A 280 -4.84 1.47 2.54
C GLY A 280 -4.63 0.59 3.78
N GLN A 281 -5.62 0.53 4.66
CA GLN A 281 -5.52 -0.28 5.89
C GLN A 281 -5.38 -1.78 5.65
N ALA A 282 -5.86 -2.29 4.51
CA ALA A 282 -5.72 -3.70 4.19
C ALA A 282 -4.24 -4.12 4.07
N SER A 283 -3.36 -3.21 3.62
CA SER A 283 -1.93 -3.50 3.44
C SER A 283 -1.18 -3.78 4.74
N THR A 284 -1.71 -3.35 5.89
CA THR A 284 -1.12 -3.60 7.21
C THR A 284 -1.49 -4.98 7.78
N SER A 285 -2.46 -5.68 7.17
CA SER A 285 -2.86 -7.02 7.63
C SER A 285 -1.78 -8.04 7.30
N PRO A 286 -1.22 -8.75 8.30
CA PRO A 286 -0.17 -9.74 8.06
C PRO A 286 -0.67 -10.91 7.21
N ARG A 287 -1.97 -11.25 7.31
CA ARG A 287 -2.59 -12.33 6.55
C ARG A 287 -4.09 -12.11 6.36
N ILE A 288 -4.56 -12.25 5.13
CA ILE A 288 -5.97 -12.23 4.74
C ILE A 288 -6.31 -13.63 4.22
N GLU A 289 -7.14 -14.37 4.95
CA GLU A 289 -7.48 -15.77 4.62
C GLU A 289 -8.82 -15.94 3.91
N ASN A 290 -9.67 -14.91 3.97
CA ASN A 290 -11.01 -14.92 3.43
C ASN A 290 -11.15 -14.13 2.11
N TYR A 291 -10.05 -13.85 1.43
CA TYR A 291 -10.08 -13.27 0.09
C TYR A 291 -10.09 -14.39 -0.96
N LEU A 292 -11.06 -14.32 -1.88
CA LEU A 292 -11.27 -15.35 -2.89
C LEU A 292 -10.03 -15.53 -3.78
N GLY A 293 -9.64 -16.79 -4.02
CA GLY A 293 -8.51 -17.16 -4.88
C GLY A 293 -7.20 -17.45 -4.15
N PHE A 294 -7.15 -17.23 -2.81
CA PHE A 294 -5.95 -17.46 -1.99
C PHE A 294 -6.22 -18.48 -0.87
N PRO A 295 -6.25 -19.79 -1.18
CA PRO A 295 -6.61 -20.82 -0.20
C PRO A 295 -5.63 -20.93 0.96
N ALA A 296 -4.38 -20.50 0.79
CA ALA A 296 -3.37 -20.42 1.86
C ALA A 296 -3.33 -19.05 2.55
N GLY A 297 -4.24 -18.13 2.20
CA GLY A 297 -4.17 -16.73 2.60
C GLY A 297 -3.11 -15.95 1.81
N ILE A 298 -3.15 -14.64 1.96
CA ILE A 298 -2.20 -13.69 1.37
C ILE A 298 -1.98 -12.53 2.35
N SER A 299 -0.78 -11.98 2.44
CA SER A 299 -0.60 -10.74 3.20
C SER A 299 -1.33 -9.58 2.51
N GLY A 300 -1.91 -8.69 3.31
CA GLY A 300 -2.59 -7.52 2.75
C GLY A 300 -1.66 -6.65 1.90
N GLY A 301 -0.42 -6.62 2.29
CA GLY A 301 0.61 -5.93 1.55
C GLY A 301 0.92 -6.54 0.19
N GLU A 302 1.05 -7.86 0.08
CA GLU A 302 1.24 -8.54 -1.19
C GLU A 302 0.01 -8.39 -2.10
N LEU A 303 -1.20 -8.50 -1.52
CA LEU A 303 -2.44 -8.28 -2.26
C LEU A 303 -2.50 -6.89 -2.87
N ALA A 304 -2.15 -5.85 -2.09
CA ALA A 304 -2.11 -4.47 -2.56
C ALA A 304 -1.08 -4.29 -3.69
N GLU A 305 0.12 -4.87 -3.54
CA GLU A 305 1.18 -4.77 -4.54
C GLU A 305 0.79 -5.44 -5.86
N ARG A 306 0.20 -6.64 -5.80
CA ARG A 306 -0.36 -7.33 -6.98
C ARG A 306 -1.43 -6.46 -7.68
N ALA A 307 -2.30 -5.79 -6.92
CA ALA A 307 -3.33 -4.91 -7.46
C ALA A 307 -2.72 -3.64 -8.09
N VAL A 308 -1.69 -3.03 -7.51
CA VAL A 308 -0.94 -1.90 -8.09
C VAL A 308 -0.33 -2.28 -9.43
N LEU A 309 0.35 -3.44 -9.48
CA LEU A 309 0.97 -3.94 -10.71
C LEU A 309 -0.08 -4.18 -11.80
N GLN A 310 -1.23 -4.75 -11.41
CA GLN A 310 -2.34 -4.97 -12.32
C GLN A 310 -2.93 -3.65 -12.84
N ALA A 311 -3.11 -2.65 -11.99
CA ALA A 311 -3.59 -1.32 -12.38
C ALA A 311 -2.60 -0.61 -13.33
N ARG A 312 -1.31 -0.67 -13.05
CA ARG A 312 -0.25 -0.12 -13.91
C ARG A 312 -0.21 -0.79 -15.29
N LYS A 313 -0.42 -2.12 -15.34
CA LYS A 313 -0.55 -2.87 -16.60
C LYS A 313 -1.58 -2.25 -17.53
N PHE A 314 -2.71 -1.79 -16.99
CA PHE A 314 -3.78 -1.16 -17.75
C PHE A 314 -3.59 0.36 -17.94
N GLY A 315 -2.51 0.95 -17.44
CA GLY A 315 -2.16 2.34 -17.68
C GLY A 315 -2.67 3.33 -16.64
N VAL A 316 -3.12 2.87 -15.47
CA VAL A 316 -3.50 3.75 -14.36
C VAL A 316 -2.34 4.65 -13.96
N GLN A 317 -2.60 5.95 -13.84
CA GLN A 317 -1.62 6.92 -13.35
C GLN A 317 -1.74 7.04 -11.83
N PHE A 318 -0.62 6.82 -11.12
CA PHE A 318 -0.58 6.91 -9.66
C PHE A 318 0.06 8.21 -9.21
N ASN A 319 -0.55 8.86 -8.23
CA ASN A 319 0.03 9.99 -7.50
C ASN A 319 -0.10 9.70 -5.99
N VAL A 320 1.03 9.40 -5.36
CA VAL A 320 1.13 9.15 -3.92
C VAL A 320 1.65 10.41 -3.21
N ALA A 321 1.38 10.53 -1.91
CA ALA A 321 1.58 11.73 -1.09
C ALA A 321 0.81 12.93 -1.65
N CYS A 322 -0.49 12.73 -1.88
CA CYS A 322 -1.37 13.65 -2.56
C CYS A 322 -2.75 13.58 -1.89
N ARG A 323 -2.96 14.36 -0.84
CA ARG A 323 -4.21 14.39 -0.06
C ARG A 323 -5.16 15.40 -0.67
N ALA A 324 -6.38 14.98 -0.99
CA ALA A 324 -7.43 15.88 -1.44
C ALA A 324 -7.84 16.86 -0.33
N VAL A 325 -7.90 18.15 -0.65
CA VAL A 325 -8.30 19.25 0.25
C VAL A 325 -9.58 19.93 -0.18
N SER A 326 -9.85 19.94 -1.49
CA SER A 326 -11.10 20.46 -2.01
C SER A 326 -11.52 19.71 -3.28
N ILE A 327 -12.81 19.74 -3.58
CA ILE A 327 -13.38 19.30 -4.84
C ILE A 327 -14.60 20.14 -5.15
N GLU A 328 -14.71 20.56 -6.39
CA GLU A 328 -15.83 21.35 -6.90
C GLU A 328 -16.33 20.74 -8.21
N TRP A 329 -17.63 20.79 -8.42
CA TRP A 329 -18.26 20.38 -9.67
C TRP A 329 -18.61 21.62 -10.47
N MET A 330 -18.04 21.78 -11.66
CA MET A 330 -18.22 22.92 -12.55
C MET A 330 -18.34 22.44 -13.98
N GLU A 331 -19.41 22.86 -14.68
CA GLU A 331 -19.60 22.62 -16.13
C GLU A 331 -19.52 21.14 -16.56
N GLY A 332 -19.90 20.21 -15.68
CA GLY A 332 -19.87 18.77 -15.95
C GLY A 332 -18.55 18.07 -15.63
N GLU A 333 -17.61 18.79 -15.03
CA GLU A 333 -16.30 18.27 -14.62
C GLU A 333 -16.04 18.53 -13.14
N PHE A 334 -15.26 17.67 -12.51
CA PHE A 334 -14.79 17.77 -11.12
C PHE A 334 -13.39 18.36 -11.09
N HIS A 335 -13.22 19.46 -10.37
CA HIS A 335 -11.96 20.13 -10.11
C HIS A 335 -11.54 19.82 -8.67
N ALA A 336 -10.50 19.03 -8.50
CA ALA A 336 -9.97 18.68 -7.19
C ALA A 336 -8.60 19.32 -6.95
N GLU A 337 -8.39 19.82 -5.73
CA GLU A 337 -7.12 20.37 -5.27
C GLU A 337 -6.53 19.46 -4.18
N PHE A 338 -5.20 19.46 -4.12
CA PHE A 338 -4.42 18.59 -3.22
C PHE A 338 -3.46 19.40 -2.37
N ASP A 339 -3.13 18.87 -1.19
CA ASP A 339 -2.33 19.55 -0.15
C ASP A 339 -0.93 19.96 -0.59
N GLU A 340 -0.37 19.30 -1.59
CA GLU A 340 0.94 19.65 -2.16
C GLU A 340 0.86 20.69 -3.29
N GLY A 341 -0.32 21.28 -3.52
CA GLY A 341 -0.54 22.36 -4.47
C GLY A 341 -0.86 21.91 -5.91
N SER A 342 -0.99 20.60 -6.18
CA SER A 342 -1.46 20.13 -7.48
C SER A 342 -3.00 20.16 -7.58
N ALA A 343 -3.49 20.19 -8.81
CA ALA A 343 -4.91 20.06 -9.13
C ALA A 343 -5.13 18.97 -10.18
N ALA A 344 -6.36 18.45 -10.25
CA ALA A 344 -6.75 17.49 -11.27
C ALA A 344 -8.21 17.71 -11.67
N VAL A 345 -8.50 17.52 -12.97
CA VAL A 345 -9.84 17.64 -13.53
C VAL A 345 -10.30 16.28 -14.05
N SER A 346 -11.54 15.90 -13.76
CA SER A 346 -12.12 14.65 -14.23
C SER A 346 -13.63 14.73 -14.44
N ARG A 347 -14.16 13.84 -15.29
CA ARG A 347 -15.60 13.76 -15.58
C ARG A 347 -16.37 12.90 -14.58
N ALA A 348 -15.70 11.99 -13.90
CA ALA A 348 -16.27 11.19 -12.82
C ALA A 348 -15.25 11.02 -11.69
N VAL A 349 -15.75 10.90 -10.45
CA VAL A 349 -14.91 10.76 -9.26
C VAL A 349 -15.39 9.61 -8.39
N LEU A 350 -14.45 8.85 -7.85
CA LEU A 350 -14.70 7.89 -6.77
C LEU A 350 -14.03 8.35 -5.48
N LEU A 351 -14.82 8.52 -4.44
CA LEU A 351 -14.37 8.68 -3.07
C LEU A 351 -14.13 7.27 -2.47
N ALA A 352 -12.88 6.88 -2.32
CA ALA A 352 -12.43 5.61 -1.74
C ALA A 352 -11.45 5.85 -0.57
N THR A 353 -11.63 6.98 0.13
CA THR A 353 -10.73 7.50 1.17
C THR A 353 -10.70 6.66 2.45
N GLY A 354 -11.62 5.69 2.58
CA GLY A 354 -11.67 4.76 3.70
C GLY A 354 -11.97 5.42 5.05
N VAL A 355 -11.58 4.74 6.10
CA VAL A 355 -11.77 5.17 7.49
C VAL A 355 -10.47 5.05 8.27
N ARG A 356 -10.39 5.75 9.38
CA ARG A 356 -9.41 5.52 10.43
C ARG A 356 -10.11 4.90 11.62
N TYR A 357 -9.69 3.71 12.04
CA TYR A 357 -10.18 3.11 13.28
C TYR A 357 -9.79 3.97 14.47
N ARG A 358 -10.71 4.14 15.40
CA ARG A 358 -10.43 4.84 16.65
C ARG A 358 -9.51 3.95 17.48
N ARG A 359 -8.41 4.53 17.92
CA ARG A 359 -7.41 3.86 18.76
C ARG A 359 -7.71 4.10 20.23
N LEU A 360 -7.35 3.14 21.06
CA LEU A 360 -7.37 3.36 22.51
C LEU A 360 -6.27 4.36 22.88
N PRO A 361 -6.54 5.33 23.76
CA PRO A 361 -5.54 6.29 24.23
C PRO A 361 -4.67 5.67 25.35
N VAL A 362 -4.02 4.55 25.05
CA VAL A 362 -3.19 3.80 26.01
C VAL A 362 -1.73 3.77 25.56
N PRO A 363 -0.77 3.81 26.51
CA PRO A 363 0.64 3.67 26.18
C PRO A 363 0.95 2.33 25.50
N ARG A 364 1.97 2.30 24.65
CA ARG A 364 2.50 1.11 24.00
C ARG A 364 1.52 0.36 23.06
N LEU A 365 0.37 0.95 22.73
CA LEU A 365 -0.61 0.32 21.84
C LEU A 365 0.04 -0.14 20.52
N GLU A 366 0.91 0.68 19.96
CA GLU A 366 1.60 0.43 18.67
C GLU A 366 2.49 -0.81 18.68
N GLU A 367 3.04 -1.18 19.84
CA GLU A 367 3.87 -2.37 19.98
C GLU A 367 3.07 -3.67 19.83
N PHE A 368 1.76 -3.63 20.12
CA PHE A 368 0.86 -4.78 20.12
C PHE A 368 -0.08 -4.83 18.91
N GLU A 369 -0.24 -3.70 18.17
CA GLU A 369 -1.10 -3.63 16.97
C GLU A 369 -0.63 -4.60 15.89
N GLY A 370 -1.59 -5.38 15.36
CA GLY A 370 -1.33 -6.40 14.33
C GLY A 370 -0.73 -7.72 14.86
N ILE A 371 -0.34 -7.78 16.15
CA ILE A 371 0.19 -8.99 16.80
C ILE A 371 -0.83 -9.54 17.80
N CYS A 372 -1.27 -8.71 18.73
CA CYS A 372 -2.20 -9.06 19.81
C CYS A 372 -3.37 -8.09 19.90
N VAL A 373 -3.31 -6.93 19.23
CA VAL A 373 -4.38 -5.93 19.19
C VAL A 373 -4.94 -5.86 17.79
N PHE A 374 -6.25 -6.08 17.66
CA PHE A 374 -6.96 -6.19 16.39
C PHE A 374 -8.19 -5.27 16.35
N TYR A 375 -8.58 -4.86 15.14
CA TYR A 375 -9.77 -4.03 14.87
C TYR A 375 -10.87 -4.78 14.12
N ALA A 376 -10.68 -6.09 13.93
CA ALA A 376 -11.66 -7.01 13.35
C ALA A 376 -11.53 -8.38 14.01
N ALA A 377 -12.62 -9.13 14.11
CA ALA A 377 -12.61 -10.53 14.55
C ALA A 377 -13.00 -11.41 13.34
N THR A 378 -12.04 -12.14 12.80
CA THR A 378 -12.25 -13.11 11.73
C THR A 378 -12.00 -14.54 12.25
N ILE A 379 -12.25 -15.55 11.42
CA ILE A 379 -11.97 -16.94 11.78
C ILE A 379 -10.49 -17.14 12.13
N HIS A 380 -9.60 -16.39 11.48
CA HIS A 380 -8.17 -16.49 11.74
C HIS A 380 -7.82 -16.06 13.17
N GLU A 381 -8.19 -14.82 13.55
CA GLU A 381 -7.94 -14.33 14.91
C GLU A 381 -8.67 -15.18 15.95
N ALA A 382 -9.89 -15.60 15.66
CA ALA A 382 -10.64 -16.47 16.57
C ALA A 382 -9.96 -17.84 16.80
N THR A 383 -9.32 -18.40 15.77
CA THR A 383 -8.56 -19.66 15.88
C THR A 383 -7.31 -19.48 16.74
N ILE A 384 -6.58 -18.37 16.56
CA ILE A 384 -5.39 -18.06 17.37
C ILE A 384 -5.77 -17.83 18.84
N CYS A 385 -6.95 -17.22 19.06
CA CYS A 385 -7.44 -16.87 20.39
C CYS A 385 -8.19 -18.01 21.09
N ALA A 386 -8.40 -19.15 20.44
CA ALA A 386 -9.13 -20.28 21.01
C ALA A 386 -8.53 -20.68 22.37
N THR A 387 -9.38 -20.78 23.39
CA THR A 387 -9.01 -21.10 24.80
C THR A 387 -8.18 -20.02 25.53
N GLN A 388 -7.89 -18.88 24.90
CA GLN A 388 -7.11 -17.79 25.50
C GLN A 388 -8.02 -16.73 26.16
N PRO A 389 -7.51 -16.00 27.17
CA PRO A 389 -8.20 -14.82 27.68
C PRO A 389 -8.13 -13.66 26.67
N VAL A 390 -9.28 -13.14 26.29
CA VAL A 390 -9.46 -12.11 25.27
C VAL A 390 -10.24 -10.94 25.84
N ALA A 391 -9.80 -9.71 25.56
CA ALA A 391 -10.57 -8.50 25.81
C ALA A 391 -11.21 -8.01 24.52
N VAL A 392 -12.52 -7.71 24.55
CA VAL A 392 -13.24 -7.05 23.48
C VAL A 392 -13.69 -5.68 23.99
N VAL A 393 -13.30 -4.60 23.31
CA VAL A 393 -13.57 -3.22 23.74
C VAL A 393 -14.62 -2.61 22.83
N GLY A 394 -15.74 -2.20 23.39
CA GLY A 394 -16.83 -1.53 22.69
C GLY A 394 -18.21 -1.92 23.21
N GLY A 395 -19.19 -1.03 23.06
CA GLY A 395 -20.58 -1.23 23.53
C GLY A 395 -21.60 -1.44 22.41
N GLY A 396 -21.20 -1.35 21.15
CA GLY A 396 -22.12 -1.48 20.00
C GLY A 396 -22.24 -2.89 19.45
N ASN A 397 -23.09 -3.07 18.44
CA ASN A 397 -23.37 -4.37 17.79
C ASN A 397 -22.12 -5.09 17.30
N SER A 398 -21.13 -4.38 16.77
CA SER A 398 -19.88 -4.99 16.28
C SER A 398 -19.09 -5.64 17.41
N ALA A 399 -19.01 -5.00 18.57
CA ALA A 399 -18.36 -5.56 19.75
C ALA A 399 -19.11 -6.79 20.28
N GLY A 400 -20.45 -6.73 20.34
CA GLY A 400 -21.30 -7.84 20.77
C GLY A 400 -21.18 -9.06 19.86
N GLN A 401 -21.24 -8.86 18.55
CA GLN A 401 -21.04 -9.94 17.57
C GLN A 401 -19.66 -10.57 17.67
N ALA A 402 -18.61 -9.73 17.83
CA ALA A 402 -17.25 -10.23 18.01
C ALA A 402 -17.08 -11.03 19.30
N ALA A 403 -17.65 -10.56 20.41
CA ALA A 403 -17.60 -11.26 21.69
C ALA A 403 -18.26 -12.64 21.61
N LEU A 404 -19.45 -12.72 21.04
CA LEU A 404 -20.17 -14.00 20.83
C LEU A 404 -19.38 -14.93 19.87
N PHE A 405 -18.85 -14.39 18.79
CA PHE A 405 -18.08 -15.17 17.84
C PHE A 405 -16.81 -15.75 18.46
N LEU A 406 -16.02 -14.96 19.17
CA LEU A 406 -14.79 -15.40 19.83
C LEU A 406 -15.08 -16.40 20.95
N ALA A 407 -16.10 -16.15 21.77
CA ALA A 407 -16.52 -17.07 22.83
C ALA A 407 -17.06 -18.39 22.26
N GLY A 408 -17.79 -18.36 21.14
CA GLY A 408 -18.24 -19.55 20.41
C GLY A 408 -17.09 -20.40 19.85
N MET A 409 -15.93 -19.81 19.63
CA MET A 409 -14.69 -20.51 19.25
C MET A 409 -13.87 -20.99 20.47
N GLY A 410 -14.35 -20.76 21.69
CA GLY A 410 -13.76 -21.26 22.93
C GLY A 410 -12.90 -20.25 23.69
N ALA A 411 -12.79 -18.99 23.24
CA ALA A 411 -12.08 -17.95 23.96
C ALA A 411 -12.80 -17.55 25.26
N GLN A 412 -12.03 -17.14 26.27
CA GLN A 412 -12.56 -16.51 27.49
C GLN A 412 -12.64 -15.00 27.27
N VAL A 413 -13.83 -14.49 26.98
CA VAL A 413 -14.01 -13.10 26.53
C VAL A 413 -14.39 -12.20 27.70
N ARG A 414 -13.68 -11.07 27.83
CA ARG A 414 -14.07 -9.93 28.66
C ARG A 414 -14.53 -8.79 27.75
N LEU A 415 -15.82 -8.52 27.77
CA LEU A 415 -16.42 -7.41 27.02
C LEU A 415 -16.33 -6.14 27.88
N ILE A 416 -15.45 -5.22 27.46
CA ILE A 416 -15.16 -3.96 28.17
C ILE A 416 -15.97 -2.84 27.56
N VAL A 417 -16.89 -2.29 28.33
CA VAL A 417 -17.88 -1.29 27.89
C VAL A 417 -17.78 -0.05 28.74
N ARG A 418 -17.53 1.10 28.10
CA ARG A 418 -17.47 2.40 28.78
C ARG A 418 -18.82 2.83 29.37
N GLY A 419 -19.91 2.46 28.72
CA GLY A 419 -21.27 2.76 29.16
C GLY A 419 -21.70 1.98 30.40
N ALA A 420 -22.73 2.46 31.06
CA ALA A 420 -23.33 1.80 32.23
C ALA A 420 -24.35 0.71 31.84
N ASP A 421 -24.77 0.66 30.56
CA ASP A 421 -25.80 -0.26 30.07
C ASP A 421 -25.44 -0.71 28.63
N LEU A 422 -25.49 -2.02 28.39
CA LEU A 422 -25.31 -2.59 27.05
C LEU A 422 -26.46 -2.22 26.10
N ASN A 423 -27.66 -2.09 26.60
CA ASN A 423 -28.84 -1.81 25.78
C ASN A 423 -28.85 -0.40 25.17
N ALA A 424 -27.93 0.49 25.59
CA ALA A 424 -27.82 1.84 25.05
C ALA A 424 -27.45 1.85 23.56
N ASP A 425 -26.50 1.02 23.15
CA ASP A 425 -25.90 1.04 21.80
C ASP A 425 -25.89 -0.34 21.11
N MET A 426 -26.39 -1.40 21.78
CA MET A 426 -26.39 -2.78 21.30
C MET A 426 -27.82 -3.30 21.13
N SER A 427 -28.07 -4.03 20.07
CA SER A 427 -29.35 -4.68 19.80
C SER A 427 -29.70 -5.69 20.90
N ARG A 428 -30.95 -5.65 21.38
CA ARG A 428 -31.41 -6.47 22.50
C ARG A 428 -31.15 -7.96 22.36
N TYR A 429 -31.29 -8.52 21.16
CA TYR A 429 -31.02 -9.93 20.92
C TYR A 429 -29.55 -10.31 21.16
N LEU A 430 -28.60 -9.40 20.89
CA LEU A 430 -27.17 -9.61 21.19
C LEU A 430 -26.92 -9.54 22.70
N VAL A 431 -27.54 -8.55 23.36
CA VAL A 431 -27.43 -8.41 24.83
C VAL A 431 -27.91 -9.68 25.52
N GLU A 432 -29.10 -10.18 25.16
CA GLU A 432 -29.65 -11.41 25.72
C GLU A 432 -28.74 -12.63 25.50
N GLN A 433 -28.11 -12.75 24.34
CA GLN A 433 -27.16 -13.83 24.05
C GLN A 433 -25.86 -13.69 24.84
N ILE A 434 -25.33 -12.48 24.98
CA ILE A 434 -24.10 -12.20 25.72
C ILE A 434 -24.29 -12.52 27.21
N GLU A 435 -25.39 -12.06 27.80
CA GLU A 435 -25.72 -12.28 29.22
C GLU A 435 -25.89 -13.78 29.57
N GLN A 436 -26.34 -14.58 28.61
CA GLN A 436 -26.52 -16.03 28.78
C GLN A 436 -25.27 -16.86 28.45
N HIS A 437 -24.24 -16.26 27.84
CA HIS A 437 -23.06 -16.99 27.38
C HIS A 437 -22.02 -17.19 28.48
N PRO A 438 -21.73 -18.43 28.94
CA PRO A 438 -20.86 -18.67 30.09
C PRO A 438 -19.39 -18.27 29.86
N GLY A 439 -18.97 -18.10 28.61
CA GLY A 439 -17.61 -17.69 28.24
C GLY A 439 -17.43 -16.19 28.08
N ILE A 440 -18.44 -15.37 28.43
CA ILE A 440 -18.37 -13.90 28.30
C ILE A 440 -18.60 -13.25 29.67
N GLU A 441 -17.61 -12.50 30.13
CA GLU A 441 -17.70 -11.61 31.29
C GLU A 441 -17.90 -10.16 30.78
N VAL A 442 -18.96 -9.49 31.22
CA VAL A 442 -19.23 -8.09 30.84
C VAL A 442 -18.73 -7.16 31.94
N LEU A 443 -17.90 -6.20 31.58
CA LEU A 443 -17.38 -5.15 32.44
C LEU A 443 -17.96 -3.80 31.98
N LEU A 444 -18.98 -3.32 32.69
CA LEU A 444 -19.59 -2.01 32.45
C LEU A 444 -18.81 -0.89 33.15
N GLN A 445 -18.97 0.33 32.68
CA GLN A 445 -18.25 1.51 33.17
C GLN A 445 -16.74 1.24 33.25
N ALA A 446 -16.20 0.54 32.24
CA ALA A 446 -14.83 0.07 32.23
C ALA A 446 -14.05 0.60 31.01
N ASN A 447 -12.78 0.96 31.23
CA ASN A 447 -11.85 1.39 30.18
C ASN A 447 -10.50 0.71 30.39
N ILE A 448 -9.82 0.36 29.29
CA ILE A 448 -8.41 -0.05 29.34
C ILE A 448 -7.56 1.21 29.51
N VAL A 449 -6.61 1.17 30.43
CA VAL A 449 -5.66 2.26 30.71
C VAL A 449 -4.21 1.87 30.44
N SER A 450 -3.87 0.58 30.45
CA SER A 450 -2.54 0.11 30.01
C SER A 450 -2.57 -1.31 29.46
N LEU A 451 -1.55 -1.60 28.66
CA LEU A 451 -1.25 -2.91 28.08
C LEU A 451 0.13 -3.35 28.59
N ASP A 452 0.21 -4.56 29.16
CA ASP A 452 1.43 -5.09 29.73
C ASP A 452 1.84 -6.40 29.04
N GLY A 453 3.13 -6.44 28.65
CA GLY A 453 3.79 -7.60 28.05
C GLY A 453 5.30 -7.37 27.99
N GLU A 454 6.10 -8.42 27.84
CA GLU A 454 7.55 -8.31 27.76
C GLU A 454 8.01 -7.81 26.39
N GLY A 455 8.60 -6.61 26.35
CA GLY A 455 9.21 -6.00 25.13
C GLY A 455 8.26 -5.98 23.93
N ALA A 456 8.73 -6.44 22.78
CA ALA A 456 7.93 -6.71 21.57
C ALA A 456 7.28 -8.11 21.59
N GLY A 457 7.12 -8.71 22.76
CA GLY A 457 6.54 -10.03 22.97
C GLY A 457 5.00 -10.02 22.99
N PRO A 458 4.37 -11.17 23.26
CA PRO A 458 2.93 -11.26 23.35
C PRO A 458 2.39 -10.46 24.55
N LEU A 459 1.17 -9.91 24.38
CA LEU A 459 0.43 -9.30 25.48
C LEU A 459 0.18 -10.32 26.58
N GLU A 460 0.29 -9.91 27.83
CA GLU A 460 0.05 -10.77 28.99
C GLU A 460 -1.14 -10.30 29.83
N ARG A 461 -1.24 -9.01 30.04
CA ARG A 461 -2.23 -8.39 30.94
C ARG A 461 -2.68 -7.04 30.39
N ILE A 462 -3.84 -6.63 30.84
CA ILE A 462 -4.39 -5.29 30.66
C ILE A 462 -4.73 -4.72 32.03
N VAL A 463 -4.57 -3.42 32.20
CA VAL A 463 -5.13 -2.71 33.35
C VAL A 463 -6.41 -2.01 32.90
N VAL A 464 -7.49 -2.24 33.63
CA VAL A 464 -8.78 -1.62 33.38
C VAL A 464 -9.20 -0.79 34.58
N THR A 465 -9.78 0.40 34.33
CA THR A 465 -10.52 1.11 35.36
C THR A 465 -11.98 0.69 35.30
N THR A 466 -12.63 0.54 36.45
CA THR A 466 -14.04 0.13 36.58
C THR A 466 -14.79 1.05 37.52
N GLY A 467 -16.08 1.27 37.25
CA GLY A 467 -16.96 2.05 38.07
C GLY A 467 -16.71 3.56 38.08
N PRO A 468 -17.56 4.33 38.79
CA PRO A 468 -17.46 5.79 38.84
C PRO A 468 -16.22 6.28 39.59
N ASP A 469 -15.69 5.47 40.50
CA ASP A 469 -14.52 5.82 41.33
C ASP A 469 -13.19 5.51 40.61
N GLY A 470 -13.26 4.86 39.42
CA GLY A 470 -12.06 4.55 38.63
C GLY A 470 -11.15 3.49 39.27
N GLU A 471 -11.72 2.50 39.96
CA GLU A 471 -10.94 1.42 40.57
C GLU A 471 -10.16 0.65 39.51
N GLU A 472 -8.84 0.54 39.69
CA GLU A 472 -7.97 -0.21 38.77
C GLU A 472 -7.96 -1.69 39.07
N ARG A 473 -8.12 -2.50 38.03
CA ARG A 473 -8.05 -3.94 38.06
C ARG A 473 -7.10 -4.44 36.97
N THR A 474 -6.17 -5.30 37.34
CA THR A 474 -5.31 -6.02 36.37
C THR A 474 -6.00 -7.31 35.95
N LEU A 475 -6.17 -7.50 34.66
CA LEU A 475 -6.81 -8.65 34.06
C LEU A 475 -5.83 -9.36 33.11
N GLU A 476 -5.84 -10.69 33.13
CA GLU A 476 -5.13 -11.47 32.15
C GLU A 476 -5.80 -11.30 30.78
N ALA A 477 -5.03 -10.93 29.75
CA ALA A 477 -5.50 -10.85 28.37
C ALA A 477 -4.33 -11.10 27.42
N ARG A 478 -4.50 -12.06 26.51
CA ARG A 478 -3.52 -12.36 25.47
C ARG A 478 -3.80 -11.59 24.17
N TYR A 479 -5.05 -11.19 23.99
CA TYR A 479 -5.51 -10.48 22.80
C TYR A 479 -6.53 -9.41 23.16
N VAL A 480 -6.49 -8.32 22.42
CA VAL A 480 -7.45 -7.20 22.56
C VAL A 480 -8.08 -6.93 21.20
N PHE A 481 -9.40 -6.88 21.16
CA PHE A 481 -10.18 -6.52 19.98
C PHE A 481 -10.88 -5.18 20.22
N ILE A 482 -10.62 -4.19 19.35
CA ILE A 482 -11.08 -2.81 19.52
C ILE A 482 -12.22 -2.52 18.56
N PHE A 483 -13.44 -2.32 19.09
CA PHE A 483 -14.64 -1.99 18.34
C PHE A 483 -15.29 -0.68 18.86
N ILE A 484 -14.49 0.37 19.00
CA ILE A 484 -14.93 1.69 19.47
C ILE A 484 -15.27 2.65 18.33
N GLY A 485 -15.47 2.10 17.14
CA GLY A 485 -15.85 2.81 15.93
C GLY A 485 -14.70 3.25 15.06
N ALA A 486 -15.05 3.82 13.92
CA ALA A 486 -14.13 4.36 12.93
C ALA A 486 -14.60 5.75 12.52
N THR A 487 -13.67 6.60 12.08
CA THR A 487 -13.96 7.93 11.55
C THR A 487 -13.61 7.94 10.06
N PRO A 488 -14.55 8.24 9.16
CA PRO A 488 -14.28 8.33 7.75
C PRO A 488 -13.42 9.56 7.43
N HIS A 489 -12.61 9.48 6.38
CA HIS A 489 -11.80 10.60 5.92
C HIS A 489 -12.62 11.52 4.99
N THR A 490 -13.56 12.27 5.57
CA THR A 490 -14.55 13.09 4.87
C THR A 490 -14.65 14.52 5.38
N GLU A 491 -13.78 14.94 6.30
CA GLU A 491 -13.83 16.27 6.92
C GLU A 491 -13.78 17.40 5.85
N TRP A 492 -13.02 17.19 4.78
CA TRP A 492 -12.88 18.12 3.66
C TRP A 492 -14.11 18.17 2.72
N LEU A 493 -15.06 17.24 2.89
CA LEU A 493 -16.31 17.14 2.13
C LEU A 493 -17.51 17.72 2.89
N GLN A 494 -17.31 18.18 4.13
CA GLN A 494 -18.39 18.71 4.96
C GLN A 494 -19.09 19.89 4.27
N GLY A 495 -20.42 19.84 4.19
CA GLY A 495 -21.23 20.86 3.52
C GLY A 495 -21.20 20.81 1.99
N LYS A 496 -20.41 19.93 1.38
CA LYS A 496 -20.33 19.75 -0.07
C LYS A 496 -21.15 18.56 -0.58
N ILE A 497 -21.18 17.47 0.18
CA ILE A 497 -21.97 16.27 -0.13
C ILE A 497 -22.77 15.83 1.09
N ALA A 498 -23.76 14.98 0.88
CA ALA A 498 -24.56 14.44 1.97
C ALA A 498 -23.77 13.37 2.74
N LEU A 499 -23.63 13.61 4.04
CA LEU A 499 -22.98 12.70 5.00
C LEU A 499 -24.01 12.31 6.07
N ASP A 500 -23.81 11.16 6.71
CA ASP A 500 -24.55 10.81 7.93
C ASP A 500 -24.01 11.55 9.17
N ASP A 501 -24.64 11.35 10.33
CA ASP A 501 -24.26 12.00 11.60
C ASP A 501 -22.85 11.59 12.09
N HIS A 502 -22.26 10.54 11.51
CA HIS A 502 -20.91 10.04 11.81
C HIS A 502 -19.88 10.42 10.76
N GLY A 503 -20.31 11.14 9.71
CA GLY A 503 -19.45 11.60 8.61
C GLY A 503 -19.31 10.60 7.45
N PHE A 504 -20.01 9.46 7.44
CA PHE A 504 -19.96 8.53 6.30
C PHE A 504 -20.75 9.06 5.11
N VAL A 505 -20.26 8.79 3.90
CA VAL A 505 -20.89 9.25 2.65
C VAL A 505 -22.18 8.50 2.40
N LEU A 506 -23.29 9.22 2.26
CA LEU A 506 -24.58 8.67 1.86
C LEU A 506 -24.62 8.43 0.35
N THR A 507 -25.14 7.29 -0.09
CA THR A 507 -25.19 6.89 -1.51
C THR A 507 -26.54 6.31 -1.90
N GLY A 508 -26.90 6.43 -3.16
CA GLY A 508 -28.03 5.74 -3.77
C GLY A 508 -29.33 5.89 -2.98
N ALA A 509 -29.81 4.79 -2.41
CA ALA A 509 -31.07 4.71 -1.67
C ALA A 509 -31.05 5.39 -0.28
N ASP A 510 -29.87 5.62 0.31
CA ASP A 510 -29.74 6.31 1.60
C ASP A 510 -30.07 7.81 1.50
N LEU A 511 -30.03 8.35 0.29
CA LEU A 511 -30.34 9.74 -0.02
C LEU A 511 -31.84 9.91 -0.27
N ARG A 512 -32.55 10.53 0.68
CA ARG A 512 -34.01 10.65 0.65
C ARG A 512 -34.52 11.70 -0.34
N GLU A 513 -33.77 12.76 -0.57
CA GLU A 513 -34.19 13.89 -1.41
C GLU A 513 -33.28 14.06 -2.64
N LEU A 514 -33.87 14.49 -3.75
CA LEU A 514 -33.14 14.93 -4.93
C LEU A 514 -32.71 16.39 -4.70
N THR A 515 -31.46 16.69 -4.92
CA THR A 515 -30.96 18.07 -4.98
C THR A 515 -31.22 18.67 -6.36
N PRO A 516 -31.21 20.00 -6.54
CA PRO A 516 -31.47 20.63 -7.85
C PRO A 516 -30.56 20.11 -8.98
N GLU A 517 -29.36 19.67 -8.66
CA GLU A 517 -28.40 19.10 -9.63
C GLU A 517 -28.92 17.82 -10.30
N TRP A 518 -29.90 17.13 -9.68
CA TRP A 518 -30.52 15.91 -10.21
C TRP A 518 -31.68 16.17 -11.16
N ASP A 519 -32.40 17.28 -10.99
CA ASP A 519 -33.60 17.62 -11.78
C ASP A 519 -33.30 17.75 -13.27
N HIS A 520 -32.07 18.17 -13.61
CA HIS A 520 -31.64 18.35 -14.99
C HIS A 520 -31.19 17.07 -15.70
N LEU A 521 -30.90 15.99 -14.96
CA LEU A 521 -30.33 14.77 -15.51
C LEU A 521 -31.38 13.76 -16.03
N GLY A 522 -32.66 13.91 -15.65
CA GLY A 522 -33.76 13.04 -16.10
C GLY A 522 -33.54 11.55 -15.76
N ARG A 523 -32.73 11.23 -14.75
CA ARG A 523 -32.45 9.86 -14.32
C ARG A 523 -32.45 9.69 -12.80
N ARG A 524 -32.63 8.47 -12.35
CA ARG A 524 -32.44 8.09 -10.95
C ARG A 524 -30.96 8.01 -10.58
N ARG A 525 -30.64 8.21 -9.30
CA ARG A 525 -29.32 7.95 -8.74
C ARG A 525 -28.93 6.49 -8.93
N LEU A 526 -27.65 6.29 -9.18
CA LEU A 526 -27.05 4.96 -9.24
C LEU A 526 -26.71 4.48 -7.81
N PRO A 527 -26.63 3.17 -7.55
CA PRO A 527 -26.52 2.63 -6.18
C PRO A 527 -25.36 3.18 -5.34
N LEU A 528 -24.19 3.45 -5.93
CA LEU A 528 -23.03 3.99 -5.22
C LEU A 528 -22.79 5.48 -5.49
N GLU A 529 -23.74 6.15 -6.14
CA GLU A 529 -23.64 7.57 -6.46
C GLU A 529 -24.02 8.43 -5.24
N THR A 530 -23.25 9.48 -4.99
CA THR A 530 -23.45 10.40 -3.87
C THR A 530 -24.58 11.40 -4.15
N SER A 531 -24.69 12.45 -3.34
CA SER A 531 -25.62 13.55 -3.59
C SER A 531 -25.25 14.39 -4.84
N ILE A 532 -24.03 14.27 -5.37
CA ILE A 532 -23.60 14.94 -6.59
C ILE A 532 -23.51 13.95 -7.75
N PRO A 533 -24.13 14.26 -8.92
CA PRO A 533 -24.07 13.39 -10.09
C PRO A 533 -22.65 13.15 -10.60
N GLY A 534 -22.29 11.87 -10.87
CA GLY A 534 -20.96 11.50 -11.34
C GLY A 534 -19.91 11.39 -10.24
N MET A 535 -20.27 11.69 -8.99
CA MET A 535 -19.44 11.43 -7.83
C MET A 535 -19.95 10.18 -7.10
N PHE A 536 -19.08 9.21 -6.91
CA PHE A 536 -19.38 7.92 -6.30
C PHE A 536 -18.61 7.74 -5.00
N ALA A 537 -19.08 6.83 -4.13
CA ALA A 537 -18.33 6.42 -2.94
C ALA A 537 -18.35 4.89 -2.81
N ALA A 538 -17.19 4.32 -2.46
CA ALA A 538 -17.01 2.87 -2.32
C ALA A 538 -16.12 2.51 -1.14
N GLY A 539 -16.33 1.31 -0.58
CA GLY A 539 -15.60 0.80 0.57
C GLY A 539 -15.98 1.48 1.87
N ASP A 540 -15.05 1.54 2.79
CA ASP A 540 -15.31 1.85 4.20
C ASP A 540 -15.78 3.29 4.46
N VAL A 541 -15.53 4.22 3.55
CA VAL A 541 -15.98 5.62 3.63
C VAL A 541 -17.50 5.74 3.48
N ARG A 542 -18.14 4.76 2.85
CA ARG A 542 -19.58 4.76 2.55
C ARG A 542 -20.40 4.33 3.76
N HIS A 543 -21.54 5.00 3.98
CA HIS A 543 -22.56 4.58 4.93
C HIS A 543 -23.02 3.14 4.66
N GLY A 544 -23.23 2.36 5.72
CA GLY A 544 -23.71 0.97 5.61
C GLY A 544 -22.74 -0.01 4.96
N SER A 545 -21.48 0.39 4.64
CA SER A 545 -20.50 -0.51 4.04
C SER A 545 -20.09 -1.64 4.98
N VAL A 546 -19.92 -2.83 4.43
CA VAL A 546 -19.34 -3.97 5.14
C VAL A 546 -17.82 -3.79 5.16
N LYS A 547 -17.23 -3.64 6.35
CA LYS A 547 -15.79 -3.40 6.56
C LYS A 547 -14.97 -4.67 6.25
N ARG A 548 -14.89 -5.03 4.96
CA ARG A 548 -14.20 -6.22 4.45
C ARG A 548 -13.49 -5.87 3.14
N VAL A 549 -12.30 -6.41 2.93
CA VAL A 549 -11.52 -6.21 1.69
C VAL A 549 -12.33 -6.62 0.46
N THR A 550 -12.98 -7.79 0.50
CA THR A 550 -13.82 -8.30 -0.60
C THR A 550 -15.01 -7.39 -0.91
N ALA A 551 -15.69 -6.85 0.13
CA ALA A 551 -16.79 -5.92 -0.06
C ALA A 551 -16.31 -4.62 -0.70
N ALA A 552 -15.19 -4.08 -0.21
CA ALA A 552 -14.58 -2.86 -0.76
C ALA A 552 -14.17 -3.04 -2.23
N THR A 553 -13.56 -4.18 -2.59
CA THR A 553 -13.21 -4.48 -4.00
C THR A 553 -14.44 -4.64 -4.87
N GLY A 554 -15.51 -5.26 -4.34
CA GLY A 554 -16.80 -5.37 -5.03
C GLY A 554 -17.46 -4.02 -5.30
N ASP A 555 -17.50 -3.14 -4.30
CA ASP A 555 -18.00 -1.76 -4.44
C ASP A 555 -17.20 -1.00 -5.52
N GLY A 556 -15.86 -1.10 -5.48
CA GLY A 556 -14.98 -0.46 -6.45
C GLY A 556 -15.22 -0.94 -7.88
N ALA A 557 -15.29 -2.25 -8.09
CA ALA A 557 -15.57 -2.84 -9.39
C ALA A 557 -16.95 -2.43 -9.93
N MET A 558 -17.98 -2.46 -9.06
CA MET A 558 -19.35 -2.10 -9.42
C MET A 558 -19.47 -0.62 -9.79
N THR A 559 -18.67 0.25 -9.17
CA THR A 559 -18.66 1.69 -9.50
C THR A 559 -18.32 1.94 -10.97
N VAL A 560 -17.44 1.14 -11.57
CA VAL A 560 -16.99 1.37 -12.96
C VAL A 560 -18.14 1.29 -13.96
N ALA A 561 -19.05 0.32 -13.79
CA ALA A 561 -20.26 0.23 -14.63
C ALA A 561 -21.14 1.50 -14.52
N MET A 562 -21.20 2.09 -13.32
CA MET A 562 -21.94 3.33 -13.08
C MET A 562 -21.23 4.55 -13.67
N VAL A 563 -19.89 4.59 -13.63
CA VAL A 563 -19.08 5.61 -14.30
C VAL A 563 -19.33 5.59 -15.79
N HIS A 564 -19.32 4.41 -16.44
CA HIS A 564 -19.63 4.28 -17.85
C HIS A 564 -21.03 4.81 -18.20
N GLU A 565 -22.03 4.50 -17.38
CA GLU A 565 -23.40 5.01 -17.57
C GLU A 565 -23.45 6.53 -17.45
N HIS A 566 -22.76 7.10 -16.46
CA HIS A 566 -22.66 8.54 -16.29
C HIS A 566 -21.99 9.22 -17.50
N LEU A 567 -20.80 8.74 -17.91
CA LEU A 567 -20.04 9.28 -19.04
C LEU A 567 -20.79 9.17 -20.38
N ARG A 568 -21.53 8.07 -20.59
CA ARG A 568 -22.39 7.89 -21.77
C ARG A 568 -23.43 9.00 -21.84
N ARG A 569 -24.10 9.29 -20.74
CA ARG A 569 -25.15 10.32 -20.69
C ARG A 569 -24.60 11.74 -20.84
N LEU A 570 -23.43 12.03 -20.28
CA LEU A 570 -22.77 13.31 -20.53
C LEU A 570 -22.56 13.53 -22.04
N ARG A 571 -22.11 12.49 -22.76
CA ARG A 571 -21.91 12.56 -24.23
C ARG A 571 -23.23 12.74 -24.99
N GLU A 572 -24.32 12.14 -24.55
CA GLU A 572 -25.65 12.26 -25.17
C GLU A 572 -26.26 13.65 -24.92
N GLY A 573 -26.13 14.19 -23.70
CA GLY A 573 -26.60 15.53 -23.38
C GLY A 573 -25.92 16.63 -24.21
N PHE A 574 -24.63 16.51 -24.50
CA PHE A 574 -23.92 17.42 -25.41
C PHE A 574 -24.37 17.32 -26.88
N ARG A 575 -24.92 16.16 -27.31
CA ARG A 575 -25.42 15.99 -28.69
C ARG A 575 -26.83 16.50 -28.92
N SER A 576 -27.62 16.63 -27.86
CA SER A 576 -29.02 17.13 -27.96
C SER A 576 -29.17 18.64 -27.76
N GLY A 577 -28.10 19.35 -27.41
CA GLY A 577 -28.06 20.80 -27.21
C GLY A 577 -27.31 21.60 -28.30
N GLY A 578 -26.92 20.93 -29.41
CA GLY A 578 -26.24 21.56 -30.56
C GLY A 578 -27.14 21.76 -31.75
#